data_5b43bec5ded8268fc073366bf10968d6
#
_entry.id   5b43bec5ded8268fc073366bf10968d6
#
_cell.length_a   1.000
_cell.length_b   1.000
_cell.length_c   1.000
_cell.angle_alpha   90.00
_cell.angle_beta   90.00
_cell.angle_gamma   90.00
#
_symmetry.space_group_name_H-M   'P 1'
#
loop_
_entity.id
_entity.type
_entity.pdbx_description
1 polymer ?
#
loop_
_entity_poly.entity_id
_entity_poly.type
_entity_poly.pdbx_seq_one_letter_code
_entity_poly.pdbx_strand_id
1 'polypeptide(L)'
;TSLVFLLKGAFFFLLVTLTYGRNRVSQAASYFSAEQRLSILAILSLAIDVYFLDCQYYFALLPGSDSLPVLISFAGILLFFFYLCLIWYGARKSYGLVFGRRYSGFTFIKTNLKNNIPIILPWLTLSLLADVLLLLPFPGIKKFFQSSWGEPLFFIIFFILLAVAFPEIIRRLWGCRSMEQGITRRHIENFCSRQGLKYADILVWPLFEGLVLTAGVMGLIRRFRYILFTPALLRNLTIEEVDAVMAHEIGHVKRYHLQLYIVLLLGFSLIAQLGSYLFMYVLLKSDHFYQLSAFLGKKTDVVLIFVSTFALLLLLIFYFRFVFGFFMRNFERQADLHALTSMGSSQGIINALEKVAWLSGNIRELPSWHHFGIAERVAFLNRCQHDSSQIARHHRKVYGALLLYIFVLCGTGFTLWKMPDDLLQRAPLDHLAKLYKEKITEQPNNALWYQLLGDLQQGRRFYAEAVESYEKGLLLSPGHPEILNNLAWILLTAEDHRFVDPARALMLARVAAAAKPAAHILDTLALAYWRNGFSEKAQQVERQVIATDPENRAYYEEQLEKFSSPAGVD
;
A
#
# COMPACT_ATOMS: atom_id res chain seq x y z
N THR A 1 -24.46 4.11 15.92
CA THR A 1 -23.01 3.84 15.70
C THR A 1 -22.22 3.99 17.00
N SER A 2 -22.29 5.15 17.71
CA SER A 2 -21.50 5.41 18.94
C SER A 2 -21.74 4.38 20.06
N LEU A 3 -23.00 3.97 20.30
CA LEU A 3 -23.31 2.94 21.30
C LEU A 3 -22.69 1.58 20.93
N VAL A 4 -22.76 1.18 19.67
CA VAL A 4 -22.16 -0.08 19.17
C VAL A 4 -20.65 -0.03 19.32
N PHE A 5 -20.02 1.09 19.00
CA PHE A 5 -18.58 1.31 19.20
C PHE A 5 -18.17 1.12 20.67
N LEU A 6 -18.91 1.76 21.60
CA LEU A 6 -18.63 1.65 23.04
C LEU A 6 -18.81 0.21 23.56
N LEU A 7 -19.92 -0.46 23.17
CA LEU A 7 -20.17 -1.86 23.54
C LEU A 7 -19.08 -2.80 22.99
N LYS A 8 -18.65 -2.59 21.74
CA LYS A 8 -17.57 -3.36 21.13
C LYS A 8 -16.24 -3.11 21.86
N GLY A 9 -15.91 -1.85 22.19
CA GLY A 9 -14.72 -1.50 22.97
C GLY A 9 -14.72 -2.14 24.35
N ALA A 10 -15.87 -2.13 25.05
CA ALA A 10 -16.03 -2.80 26.34
C ALA A 10 -15.87 -4.33 26.22
N PHE A 11 -16.46 -4.94 25.18
CA PHE A 11 -16.30 -6.37 24.88
C PHE A 11 -14.84 -6.73 24.58
N PHE A 12 -14.15 -5.92 23.77
CA PHE A 12 -12.72 -6.09 23.49
C PHE A 12 -11.90 -6.05 24.80
N PHE A 13 -12.16 -5.06 25.67
CA PHE A 13 -11.49 -4.95 26.95
C PHE A 13 -11.78 -6.14 27.88
N LEU A 14 -13.01 -6.67 27.83
CA LEU A 14 -13.35 -7.90 28.55
C LEU A 14 -12.52 -9.09 28.04
N LEU A 15 -12.38 -9.26 26.73
CA LEU A 15 -11.53 -10.30 26.14
C LEU A 15 -10.07 -10.17 26.58
N VAL A 16 -9.53 -8.94 26.61
CA VAL A 16 -8.18 -8.66 27.11
C VAL A 16 -8.04 -9.10 28.57
N THR A 17 -9.00 -8.72 29.42
CA THR A 17 -8.96 -9.06 30.85
C THR A 17 -9.12 -10.54 31.11
N LEU A 18 -9.92 -11.25 30.32
CA LEU A 18 -10.08 -12.70 30.39
C LEU A 18 -8.81 -13.44 29.92
N THR A 19 -8.13 -12.91 28.89
CA THR A 19 -6.91 -13.51 28.36
C THR A 19 -5.75 -13.41 29.35
N TYR A 20 -5.56 -12.25 29.96
CA TYR A 20 -4.48 -12.01 30.94
C TYR A 20 -4.89 -12.28 32.40
N GLY A 21 -6.17 -12.57 32.65
CA GLY A 21 -6.69 -12.83 34.00
C GLY A 21 -6.29 -14.21 34.56
N ARG A 22 -6.41 -14.37 35.87
CA ARG A 22 -6.31 -15.66 36.62
C ARG A 22 -5.02 -16.47 36.38
N ASN A 23 -3.84 -15.83 36.35
CA ASN A 23 -2.54 -16.52 36.19
C ASN A 23 -2.41 -17.40 34.94
N ARG A 24 -3.24 -17.22 33.93
CA ARG A 24 -3.20 -17.97 32.65
C ARG A 24 -1.92 -17.71 31.86
N VAL A 25 -1.28 -16.59 32.12
CA VAL A 25 -0.07 -16.13 31.45
C VAL A 25 1.03 -15.97 32.48
N SER A 26 1.74 -17.09 32.78
CA SER A 26 2.85 -17.16 33.75
C SER A 26 4.22 -17.38 33.10
N GLN A 27 4.26 -17.66 31.79
CA GLN A 27 5.48 -17.89 31.00
C GLN A 27 5.61 -16.90 29.85
N ALA A 28 6.84 -16.58 29.43
CA ALA A 28 7.10 -15.68 28.32
C ALA A 28 6.41 -16.11 27.00
N ALA A 29 6.42 -17.42 26.71
CA ALA A 29 5.77 -17.98 25.53
C ALA A 29 4.26 -17.70 25.50
N SER A 30 3.57 -17.93 26.62
CA SER A 30 2.13 -17.66 26.74
C SER A 30 1.83 -16.18 26.69
N TYR A 31 2.71 -15.33 27.23
CA TYR A 31 2.60 -13.87 27.16
C TYR A 31 2.64 -13.37 25.71
N PHE A 32 3.68 -13.71 24.96
CA PHE A 32 3.83 -13.29 23.57
C PHE A 32 2.73 -13.84 22.66
N SER A 33 2.29 -15.09 22.88
CA SER A 33 1.18 -15.67 22.12
C SER A 33 -0.15 -14.97 22.41
N ALA A 34 -0.40 -14.56 23.65
CA ALA A 34 -1.60 -13.78 24.02
C ALA A 34 -1.56 -12.39 23.40
N GLU A 35 -0.42 -11.70 23.47
CA GLU A 35 -0.23 -10.38 22.87
C GLU A 35 -0.44 -10.40 21.36
N GLN A 36 0.12 -11.40 20.67
CA GLN A 36 -0.06 -11.55 19.22
C GLN A 36 -1.52 -11.79 18.83
N ARG A 37 -2.26 -12.68 19.53
CA ARG A 37 -3.68 -12.92 19.25
C ARG A 37 -4.53 -11.67 19.46
N LEU A 38 -4.31 -10.96 20.57
CA LEU A 38 -5.04 -9.72 20.87
C LEU A 38 -4.70 -8.59 19.89
N SER A 39 -3.45 -8.51 19.41
CA SER A 39 -3.07 -7.54 18.37
C SER A 39 -3.77 -7.83 17.04
N ILE A 40 -3.94 -9.09 16.66
CA ILE A 40 -4.74 -9.47 15.48
C ILE A 40 -6.21 -9.06 15.69
N LEU A 41 -6.78 -9.32 16.87
CA LEU A 41 -8.15 -8.89 17.19
C LEU A 41 -8.29 -7.37 17.21
N ALA A 42 -7.26 -6.60 17.59
CA ALA A 42 -7.25 -5.14 17.50
C ALA A 42 -7.33 -4.66 16.05
N ILE A 43 -6.59 -5.29 15.13
CA ILE A 43 -6.65 -5.00 13.69
C ILE A 43 -8.05 -5.30 13.14
N LEU A 44 -8.62 -6.47 13.48
CA LEU A 44 -9.98 -6.82 13.06
C LEU A 44 -11.03 -5.85 13.65
N SER A 45 -10.86 -5.43 14.91
CA SER A 45 -11.73 -4.43 15.52
C SER A 45 -11.64 -3.08 14.82
N LEU A 46 -10.45 -2.64 14.43
CA LEU A 46 -10.26 -1.42 13.64
C LEU A 46 -10.95 -1.55 12.26
N ALA A 47 -10.81 -2.69 11.58
CA ALA A 47 -11.47 -2.91 10.30
C ALA A 47 -13.01 -2.83 10.43
N ILE A 48 -13.59 -3.38 11.50
CA ILE A 48 -15.02 -3.24 11.80
C ILE A 48 -15.38 -1.77 12.01
N ASP A 49 -14.59 -1.00 12.76
CA ASP A 49 -14.86 0.42 12.99
C ASP A 49 -14.85 1.22 11.69
N VAL A 50 -13.86 0.98 10.84
CA VAL A 50 -13.69 1.73 9.59
C VAL A 50 -14.78 1.35 8.57
N TYR A 51 -15.02 0.06 8.33
CA TYR A 51 -15.85 -0.41 7.22
C TYR A 51 -17.32 -0.67 7.58
N PHE A 52 -17.62 -1.05 8.84
CA PHE A 52 -18.99 -1.37 9.25
C PHE A 52 -19.62 -0.27 10.12
N LEU A 53 -18.84 0.40 10.96
CA LEU A 53 -19.33 1.52 11.78
C LEU A 53 -19.12 2.87 11.10
N ASP A 54 -18.50 2.88 9.91
CA ASP A 54 -18.25 4.08 9.09
C ASP A 54 -17.50 5.19 9.87
N CYS A 55 -16.54 4.79 10.71
CA CYS A 55 -15.76 5.75 11.49
C CYS A 55 -14.97 6.72 10.59
N GLN A 56 -14.68 6.34 9.35
CA GLN A 56 -14.03 7.21 8.37
C GLN A 56 -14.85 8.47 8.08
N TYR A 57 -16.18 8.36 8.02
CA TYR A 57 -17.08 9.51 7.89
C TYR A 57 -16.89 10.52 9.02
N TYR A 58 -16.80 10.03 10.27
CA TYR A 58 -16.59 10.92 11.43
C TYR A 58 -15.20 11.55 11.43
N PHE A 59 -14.18 10.84 10.93
CA PHE A 59 -12.83 11.39 10.79
C PHE A 59 -12.76 12.46 9.69
N ALA A 60 -13.55 12.34 8.63
CA ALA A 60 -13.67 13.33 7.59
C ALA A 60 -14.35 14.64 8.05
N LEU A 61 -15.07 14.62 9.19
CA LEU A 61 -15.63 15.83 9.81
C LEU A 61 -14.60 16.63 10.62
N LEU A 62 -13.38 16.14 10.77
CA LEU A 62 -12.33 16.88 11.48
C LEU A 62 -11.98 18.17 10.73
N PRO A 63 -11.87 19.31 11.43
CA PRO A 63 -11.48 20.57 10.79
C PRO A 63 -10.14 20.42 10.05
N GLY A 64 -10.11 20.81 8.78
CA GLY A 64 -8.92 20.74 7.92
C GLY A 64 -8.67 19.40 7.23
N SER A 65 -9.50 18.37 7.43
CA SER A 65 -9.36 17.07 6.77
C SER A 65 -9.50 17.15 5.25
N ASP A 66 -10.28 18.10 4.73
CA ASP A 66 -10.42 18.35 3.30
C ASP A 66 -9.10 18.85 2.67
N SER A 67 -8.34 19.65 3.45
CA SER A 67 -7.06 20.21 3.00
C SER A 67 -5.88 19.29 3.31
N LEU A 68 -5.97 18.49 4.36
CA LEU A 68 -4.95 17.59 4.86
C LEU A 68 -5.53 16.18 5.09
N PRO A 69 -5.69 15.36 4.06
CA PRO A 69 -6.23 13.99 4.17
C PRO A 69 -5.49 13.09 5.17
N VAL A 70 -4.21 13.38 5.44
CA VAL A 70 -3.42 12.69 6.49
C VAL A 70 -4.09 12.74 7.87
N LEU A 71 -4.93 13.73 8.17
CA LEU A 71 -5.65 13.83 9.44
C LEU A 71 -6.63 12.66 9.64
N ILE A 72 -7.30 12.23 8.57
CA ILE A 72 -8.19 11.06 8.59
C ILE A 72 -7.39 9.80 8.94
N SER A 73 -6.25 9.64 8.28
CA SER A 73 -5.35 8.52 8.52
C SER A 73 -4.77 8.54 9.94
N PHE A 74 -4.41 9.72 10.44
CA PHE A 74 -3.93 9.90 11.81
C PHE A 74 -5.00 9.53 12.84
N ALA A 75 -6.26 9.92 12.61
CA ALA A 75 -7.38 9.53 13.47
C ALA A 75 -7.57 7.99 13.49
N GLY A 76 -7.44 7.32 12.35
CA GLY A 76 -7.45 5.86 12.26
C GLY A 76 -6.33 5.19 13.07
N ILE A 77 -5.12 5.76 13.01
CA ILE A 77 -3.97 5.30 13.82
C ILE A 77 -4.23 5.52 15.31
N LEU A 78 -4.78 6.67 15.71
CA LEU A 78 -5.13 6.92 17.12
C LEU A 78 -6.16 5.92 17.62
N LEU A 79 -7.14 5.55 16.78
CA LEU A 79 -8.11 4.52 17.09
C LEU A 79 -7.45 3.13 17.24
N PHE A 80 -6.47 2.80 16.39
CA PHE A 80 -5.69 1.58 16.55
C PHE A 80 -4.89 1.57 17.87
N PHE A 81 -4.22 2.68 18.18
CA PHE A 81 -3.51 2.82 19.47
C PHE A 81 -4.44 2.73 20.68
N PHE A 82 -5.68 3.17 20.56
CA PHE A 82 -6.66 2.96 21.62
C PHE A 82 -6.80 1.47 21.96
N TYR A 83 -6.96 0.57 20.96
CA TYR A 83 -7.01 -0.88 21.21
C TYR A 83 -5.71 -1.43 21.79
N LEU A 84 -4.56 -0.98 21.29
CA LEU A 84 -3.27 -1.38 21.84
C LEU A 84 -3.11 -0.93 23.31
N CYS A 85 -3.56 0.26 23.66
CA CYS A 85 -3.56 0.73 25.05
C CYS A 85 -4.40 -0.15 25.97
N LEU A 86 -5.56 -0.63 25.50
CA LEU A 86 -6.38 -1.58 26.25
C LEU A 86 -5.63 -2.91 26.49
N ILE A 87 -4.95 -3.42 25.46
CA ILE A 87 -4.12 -4.63 25.56
C ILE A 87 -3.00 -4.41 26.59
N TRP A 88 -2.22 -3.35 26.46
CA TRP A 88 -1.10 -3.07 27.38
C TRP A 88 -1.57 -2.84 28.81
N TYR A 89 -2.69 -2.13 28.98
CA TYR A 89 -3.26 -1.97 30.31
C TYR A 89 -3.61 -3.30 30.97
N GLY A 90 -4.23 -4.23 30.24
CA GLY A 90 -4.55 -5.56 30.73
C GLY A 90 -3.33 -6.43 30.96
N ALA A 91 -2.35 -6.36 30.05
CA ALA A 91 -1.13 -7.19 30.07
C ALA A 91 -0.15 -6.87 31.22
N ARG A 92 -0.22 -5.63 31.79
CA ARG A 92 0.79 -5.14 32.75
C ARG A 92 1.05 -6.04 33.95
N LYS A 93 0.00 -6.67 34.49
CA LYS A 93 0.12 -7.58 35.65
C LYS A 93 0.83 -8.87 35.28
N SER A 94 0.45 -9.47 34.14
CA SER A 94 1.07 -10.68 33.60
C SER A 94 2.53 -10.43 33.19
N TYR A 95 2.82 -9.25 32.63
CA TYR A 95 4.19 -8.81 32.37
C TYR A 95 5.04 -8.80 33.65
N GLY A 96 4.48 -8.25 34.74
CA GLY A 96 5.14 -8.22 36.03
C GLY A 96 5.42 -9.61 36.62
N LEU A 97 4.51 -10.57 36.39
CA LEU A 97 4.69 -11.96 36.84
C LEU A 97 5.76 -12.70 36.04
N VAL A 98 5.75 -12.49 34.71
CA VAL A 98 6.67 -13.17 33.78
C VAL A 98 8.09 -12.61 33.85
N PHE A 99 8.23 -11.30 33.91
CA PHE A 99 9.52 -10.61 33.80
C PHE A 99 10.00 -9.99 35.13
N GLY A 100 9.31 -10.26 36.25
CA GLY A 100 9.75 -9.87 37.59
C GLY A 100 9.60 -8.37 37.93
N ARG A 101 8.84 -7.59 37.13
CA ARG A 101 8.68 -6.14 37.36
C ARG A 101 7.25 -5.64 37.25
N ARG A 102 6.86 -4.80 38.22
CA ARG A 102 5.54 -4.18 38.29
C ARG A 102 5.60 -2.76 37.75
N TYR A 103 4.75 -2.46 36.77
CA TYR A 103 4.55 -1.13 36.23
C TYR A 103 3.19 -0.56 36.63
N SER A 104 3.11 0.77 36.82
CA SER A 104 1.81 1.44 36.82
C SER A 104 1.17 1.35 35.43
N GLY A 105 -0.15 1.40 35.34
CA GLY A 105 -0.85 1.33 34.04
C GLY A 105 -0.36 2.40 33.07
N PHE A 106 -0.23 3.64 33.55
CA PHE A 106 0.21 4.75 32.74
C PHE A 106 1.67 4.60 32.26
N THR A 107 2.58 4.23 33.16
CA THR A 107 4.00 4.04 32.79
C THR A 107 4.16 2.93 31.74
N PHE A 108 3.42 1.82 31.89
CA PHE A 108 3.49 0.70 30.93
C PHE A 108 2.97 1.11 29.55
N ILE A 109 1.82 1.80 29.48
CA ILE A 109 1.26 2.33 28.23
C ILE A 109 2.25 3.31 27.60
N LYS A 110 2.76 4.29 28.36
CA LYS A 110 3.70 5.31 27.87
C LYS A 110 4.97 4.68 27.28
N THR A 111 5.52 3.65 27.94
CA THR A 111 6.72 2.95 27.46
C THR A 111 6.43 2.22 26.14
N ASN A 112 5.30 1.52 26.05
CA ASN A 112 4.92 0.83 24.83
C ASN A 112 4.62 1.79 23.67
N LEU A 113 3.91 2.90 23.94
CA LEU A 113 3.70 3.96 22.93
C LEU A 113 5.03 4.49 22.40
N LYS A 114 5.95 4.85 23.29
CA LYS A 114 7.28 5.37 22.93
C LYS A 114 8.06 4.41 22.03
N ASN A 115 7.90 3.10 22.23
CA ASN A 115 8.58 2.09 21.43
C ASN A 115 7.91 1.83 20.06
N ASN A 116 6.58 2.04 19.96
CA ASN A 116 5.81 1.76 18.74
C ASN A 116 5.64 2.97 17.82
N ILE A 117 5.63 4.21 18.34
CA ILE A 117 5.50 5.44 17.54
C ILE A 117 6.53 5.50 16.38
N PRO A 118 7.81 5.16 16.57
CA PRO A 118 8.80 5.19 15.51
C PRO A 118 8.47 4.34 14.30
N ILE A 119 7.70 3.27 14.46
CA ILE A 119 7.28 2.38 13.36
C ILE A 119 6.31 3.09 12.40
N ILE A 120 5.46 3.95 12.95
CA ILE A 120 4.39 4.63 12.20
C ILE A 120 4.86 5.99 11.66
N LEU A 121 5.86 6.58 12.31
CA LEU A 121 6.37 7.91 11.98
C LEU A 121 6.76 8.07 10.50
N PRO A 122 7.46 7.12 9.84
CA PRO A 122 7.82 7.24 8.43
C PRO A 122 6.60 7.44 7.52
N TRP A 123 5.55 6.67 7.75
CA TRP A 123 4.35 6.74 6.94
C TRP A 123 3.57 8.06 7.19
N LEU A 124 3.42 8.48 8.45
CA LEU A 124 2.78 9.76 8.78
C LEU A 124 3.52 10.95 8.19
N THR A 125 4.87 10.95 8.26
CA THR A 125 5.68 12.05 7.69
C THR A 125 5.62 12.07 6.18
N LEU A 126 5.57 10.91 5.51
CA LEU A 126 5.39 10.80 4.06
C LEU A 126 4.05 11.42 3.63
N SER A 127 2.96 10.97 4.27
CA SER A 127 1.61 11.44 3.94
C SER A 127 1.46 12.95 4.22
N LEU A 128 1.94 13.42 5.38
CA LEU A 128 1.90 14.83 5.72
C LEU A 128 2.70 15.69 4.72
N LEU A 129 3.88 15.23 4.32
CA LEU A 129 4.72 15.95 3.37
C LEU A 129 4.05 16.01 2.00
N ALA A 130 3.43 14.93 1.54
CA ALA A 130 2.67 14.91 0.29
C ALA A 130 1.50 15.89 0.32
N ASP A 131 0.68 15.86 1.38
CA ASP A 131 -0.46 16.77 1.55
C ASP A 131 0.00 18.24 1.57
N VAL A 132 1.05 18.55 2.34
CA VAL A 132 1.60 19.92 2.42
C VAL A 132 2.14 20.38 1.07
N LEU A 133 2.84 19.53 0.32
CA LEU A 133 3.34 19.88 -1.01
C LEU A 133 2.20 20.18 -2.00
N LEU A 134 1.10 19.41 -1.92
CA LEU A 134 -0.07 19.62 -2.79
C LEU A 134 -0.87 20.88 -2.41
N LEU A 135 -0.77 21.38 -1.18
CA LEU A 135 -1.36 22.65 -0.75
C LEU A 135 -0.58 23.87 -1.23
N LEU A 136 0.70 23.73 -1.60
CA LEU A 136 1.49 24.85 -2.06
C LEU A 136 0.94 25.40 -3.38
N PRO A 137 0.93 26.74 -3.56
CA PRO A 137 0.36 27.42 -4.73
C PRO A 137 1.27 27.35 -5.97
N PHE A 138 1.97 26.23 -6.15
CA PHE A 138 2.89 26.01 -7.27
C PHE A 138 2.29 24.99 -8.27
N PRO A 139 1.83 25.44 -9.46
CA PRO A 139 1.24 24.54 -10.46
C PRO A 139 2.17 23.39 -10.87
N GLY A 140 3.48 23.63 -10.86
CA GLY A 140 4.50 22.62 -11.18
C GLY A 140 4.49 21.41 -10.24
N ILE A 141 4.18 21.60 -8.96
CA ILE A 141 4.08 20.50 -7.99
C ILE A 141 2.88 19.60 -8.31
N LYS A 142 1.72 20.20 -8.57
CA LYS A 142 0.53 19.43 -8.95
C LYS A 142 0.75 18.66 -10.25
N LYS A 143 1.35 19.30 -11.27
CA LYS A 143 1.71 18.65 -12.53
C LYS A 143 2.71 17.51 -12.33
N PHE A 144 3.67 17.67 -11.42
CA PHE A 144 4.62 16.61 -11.06
C PHE A 144 3.90 15.40 -10.48
N PHE A 145 3.04 15.58 -9.46
CA PHE A 145 2.28 14.48 -8.85
C PHE A 145 1.26 13.82 -9.80
N GLN A 146 0.75 14.55 -10.78
CA GLN A 146 -0.15 14.02 -11.82
C GLN A 146 0.60 13.22 -12.90
N SER A 147 1.92 13.34 -12.98
CA SER A 147 2.71 12.56 -13.93
C SER A 147 2.87 11.11 -13.45
N SER A 148 2.96 10.16 -14.40
CA SER A 148 3.16 8.73 -14.09
C SER A 148 4.41 8.42 -13.25
N TRP A 149 5.39 9.33 -13.22
CA TRP A 149 6.64 9.20 -12.46
C TRP A 149 6.70 10.05 -11.19
N GLY A 150 5.78 10.99 -11.00
CA GLY A 150 5.84 11.95 -9.88
C GLY A 150 5.73 11.29 -8.52
N GLU A 151 4.68 10.52 -8.29
CA GLU A 151 4.49 9.81 -7.02
C GLU A 151 5.59 8.77 -6.73
N PRO A 152 5.96 7.87 -7.68
CA PRO A 152 7.05 6.93 -7.45
C PRO A 152 8.39 7.60 -7.12
N LEU A 153 8.74 8.69 -7.83
CA LEU A 153 9.97 9.42 -7.60
C LEU A 153 9.97 10.12 -6.24
N PHE A 154 8.86 10.78 -5.87
CA PHE A 154 8.68 11.37 -4.55
C PHE A 154 8.87 10.33 -3.44
N PHE A 155 8.25 9.16 -3.59
CA PHE A 155 8.35 8.06 -2.64
C PHE A 155 9.82 7.57 -2.48
N ILE A 156 10.52 7.37 -3.59
CA ILE A 156 11.94 6.94 -3.57
C ILE A 156 12.83 7.99 -2.89
N ILE A 157 12.69 9.26 -3.26
CA ILE A 157 13.46 10.36 -2.66
C ILE A 157 13.19 10.44 -1.15
N PHE A 158 11.91 10.40 -0.76
CA PHE A 158 11.52 10.42 0.64
C PHE A 158 12.15 9.27 1.42
N PHE A 159 12.09 8.05 0.91
CA PHE A 159 12.68 6.89 1.58
C PHE A 159 14.20 6.95 1.70
N ILE A 160 14.88 7.48 0.71
CA ILE A 160 16.34 7.70 0.78
C ILE A 160 16.67 8.72 1.88
N LEU A 161 15.97 9.85 1.91
CA LEU A 161 16.17 10.88 2.94
C LEU A 161 15.84 10.34 4.33
N LEU A 162 14.74 9.62 4.46
CA LEU A 162 14.35 8.98 5.71
C LEU A 162 15.40 7.97 6.17
N ALA A 163 15.86 7.08 5.30
CA ALA A 163 16.86 6.07 5.65
C ALA A 163 18.17 6.68 6.17
N VAL A 164 18.50 7.90 5.74
CA VAL A 164 19.66 8.66 6.22
C VAL A 164 19.37 9.37 7.53
N ALA A 165 18.23 10.05 7.67
CA ALA A 165 17.90 10.89 8.83
C ALA A 165 17.28 10.11 10.00
N PHE A 166 16.60 9.00 9.70
CA PHE A 166 15.81 8.23 10.67
C PHE A 166 16.61 7.75 11.89
N PRO A 167 17.87 7.31 11.78
CA PRO A 167 18.66 6.93 12.94
C PRO A 167 18.82 8.04 13.98
N GLU A 168 18.98 9.30 13.56
CA GLU A 168 19.07 10.42 14.49
C GLU A 168 17.70 10.74 15.15
N ILE A 169 16.61 10.62 14.39
CA ILE A 169 15.26 10.79 14.91
C ILE A 169 14.99 9.72 15.98
N ILE A 170 15.27 8.46 15.66
CA ILE A 170 15.09 7.31 16.56
C ILE A 170 15.94 7.46 17.83
N ARG A 171 17.19 7.85 17.69
CA ARG A 171 18.09 8.10 18.83
C ARG A 171 17.45 9.02 19.85
N ARG A 172 16.84 10.12 19.39
CA ARG A 172 16.16 11.11 20.25
C ARG A 172 14.85 10.57 20.82
N LEU A 173 14.02 9.96 19.99
CA LEU A 173 12.72 9.41 20.42
C LEU A 173 12.88 8.32 21.47
N TRP A 174 13.83 7.42 21.29
CA TRP A 174 14.11 6.36 22.25
C TRP A 174 14.86 6.86 23.50
N GLY A 175 15.36 8.10 23.48
CA GLY A 175 16.12 8.68 24.59
C GLY A 175 17.48 8.02 24.77
N CYS A 176 18.10 7.59 23.67
CA CYS A 176 19.45 7.04 23.69
C CYS A 176 20.45 8.12 24.10
N ARG A 177 21.42 7.74 24.94
CA ARG A 177 22.47 8.64 25.43
C ARG A 177 23.83 8.11 25.01
N SER A 178 24.78 9.01 24.77
CA SER A 178 26.16 8.61 24.55
C SER A 178 26.68 7.78 25.73
N MET A 179 27.37 6.70 25.45
CA MET A 179 28.01 5.89 26.49
C MET A 179 29.12 6.71 27.15
N GLU A 180 29.14 6.72 28.48
CA GLU A 180 30.17 7.43 29.24
C GLU A 180 31.59 6.89 28.93
N GLN A 181 32.55 7.78 29.04
CA GLN A 181 33.96 7.43 28.86
C GLN A 181 34.40 6.48 29.99
N GLY A 182 34.92 5.32 29.63
CA GLY A 182 35.29 4.29 30.58
C GLY A 182 35.98 3.10 29.91
N ILE A 183 36.31 2.09 30.70
CA ILE A 183 37.02 0.89 30.22
C ILE A 183 36.18 0.17 29.15
N THR A 184 34.90 -0.03 29.38
CA THR A 184 33.99 -0.71 28.44
C THR A 184 33.88 0.05 27.12
N ARG A 185 33.73 1.37 27.15
CA ARG A 185 33.65 2.17 25.91
C ARG A 185 34.96 2.06 25.11
N ARG A 186 36.11 2.27 25.76
CA ARG A 186 37.43 2.14 25.11
C ARG A 186 37.65 0.76 24.52
N HIS A 187 37.20 -0.29 25.21
CA HIS A 187 37.29 -1.65 24.68
C HIS A 187 36.48 -1.82 23.38
N ILE A 188 35.21 -1.36 23.37
CA ILE A 188 34.36 -1.42 22.20
C ILE A 188 34.93 -0.57 21.05
N GLU A 189 35.45 0.63 21.33
CA GLU A 189 36.10 1.50 20.34
C GLU A 189 37.30 0.81 19.68
N ASN A 190 38.17 0.17 20.50
CA ASN A 190 39.29 -0.61 20.01
C ASN A 190 38.88 -1.81 19.17
N PHE A 191 37.81 -2.51 19.57
CA PHE A 191 37.26 -3.63 18.80
C PHE A 191 36.71 -3.17 17.45
N CYS A 192 35.93 -2.10 17.43
CA CYS A 192 35.41 -1.51 16.19
C CYS A 192 36.52 -1.04 15.25
N SER A 193 37.58 -0.42 15.80
CA SER A 193 38.73 0.01 15.03
C SER A 193 39.45 -1.17 14.36
N ARG A 194 39.72 -2.24 15.12
CA ARG A 194 40.30 -3.49 14.59
C ARG A 194 39.45 -4.12 13.49
N GLN A 195 38.15 -4.04 13.62
CA GLN A 195 37.19 -4.55 12.63
C GLN A 195 36.94 -3.58 11.47
N GLY A 196 37.49 -2.38 11.50
CA GLY A 196 37.34 -1.35 10.44
C GLY A 196 35.92 -0.75 10.37
N LEU A 197 35.12 -0.83 11.46
CA LEU A 197 33.80 -0.24 11.51
C LEU A 197 33.88 1.27 11.78
N LYS A 198 33.29 2.06 10.87
CA LYS A 198 33.14 3.52 11.04
C LYS A 198 31.72 3.82 11.52
N TYR A 199 31.59 4.55 12.63
CA TYR A 199 30.33 4.90 13.26
C TYR A 199 30.38 6.35 13.79
N ALA A 200 29.21 6.89 14.19
CA ALA A 200 29.09 8.24 14.74
C ALA A 200 29.30 8.23 16.27
N ASP A 201 28.64 7.32 16.99
CA ASP A 201 28.76 7.21 18.44
C ASP A 201 28.33 5.81 18.93
N ILE A 202 28.70 5.50 20.17
CA ILE A 202 28.26 4.34 20.94
C ILE A 202 27.23 4.83 21.93
N LEU A 203 26.03 4.27 21.89
CA LEU A 203 24.89 4.74 22.65
C LEU A 203 24.40 3.70 23.66
N VAL A 204 23.97 4.17 24.81
CA VAL A 204 23.17 3.41 25.78
C VAL A 204 21.71 3.57 25.44
N TRP A 205 21.03 2.45 25.17
CA TRP A 205 19.63 2.41 24.81
C TRP A 205 18.77 1.97 26.00
N PRO A 206 17.97 2.87 26.61
CA PRO A 206 17.19 2.56 27.81
C PRO A 206 15.88 1.82 27.50
N LEU A 207 15.93 0.83 26.61
CA LEU A 207 14.77 0.03 26.20
C LEU A 207 14.17 -0.69 27.43
N PHE A 208 12.85 -0.47 27.69
CA PHE A 208 12.19 -0.95 28.90
C PHE A 208 13.05 -0.74 30.16
N GLU A 209 13.44 0.53 30.37
CA GLU A 209 14.30 0.94 31.50
C GLU A 209 15.66 0.20 31.53
N GLY A 210 16.12 -0.24 30.35
CA GLY A 210 17.41 -0.91 30.20
C GLY A 210 17.43 -2.37 30.62
N LEU A 211 16.30 -3.06 30.62
CA LEU A 211 16.16 -4.44 31.07
C LEU A 211 16.24 -5.49 29.96
N VAL A 212 15.91 -5.12 28.77
CA VAL A 212 16.01 -6.01 27.62
C VAL A 212 17.49 -6.22 27.28
N LEU A 213 17.90 -7.46 27.06
CA LEU A 213 19.25 -7.80 26.65
C LEU A 213 19.33 -7.74 25.11
N THR A 214 19.78 -6.60 24.60
CA THR A 214 19.97 -6.44 23.16
C THR A 214 21.07 -5.44 22.86
N ALA A 215 21.67 -5.61 21.70
CA ALA A 215 22.54 -4.64 21.05
C ALA A 215 22.05 -4.44 19.61
N GLY A 216 22.58 -3.48 18.90
CA GLY A 216 22.26 -3.25 17.50
C GLY A 216 23.12 -2.20 16.87
N VAL A 217 23.21 -2.24 15.54
CA VAL A 217 23.78 -1.14 14.75
C VAL A 217 22.67 -0.53 13.91
N MET A 218 22.48 0.79 14.05
CA MET A 218 21.49 1.57 13.35
C MET A 218 22.16 2.60 12.45
N GLY A 219 21.69 2.71 11.20
CA GLY A 219 22.12 3.74 10.25
C GLY A 219 22.98 3.24 9.09
N LEU A 220 22.68 3.75 7.91
CA LEU A 220 23.31 3.36 6.63
C LEU A 220 24.68 3.99 6.43
N ILE A 221 24.78 5.28 6.74
CA ILE A 221 25.99 6.05 6.54
C ILE A 221 26.73 6.28 7.85
N ARG A 222 28.06 6.36 7.78
CA ARG A 222 28.94 6.49 8.95
C ARG A 222 28.56 7.63 9.91
N ARG A 223 28.10 8.78 9.37
CA ARG A 223 27.75 9.99 10.14
C ARG A 223 26.52 9.79 11.04
N PHE A 224 25.63 8.90 10.64
CA PHE A 224 24.40 8.56 11.37
C PHE A 224 24.35 7.06 11.75
N ARG A 225 25.51 6.40 11.73
CA ARG A 225 25.61 5.02 12.21
C ARG A 225 25.89 5.01 13.69
N TYR A 226 24.97 4.50 14.47
CA TYR A 226 25.07 4.37 15.92
C TYR A 226 25.13 2.90 16.31
N ILE A 227 25.98 2.63 17.31
CA ILE A 227 26.06 1.32 17.97
C ILE A 227 25.28 1.45 19.27
N LEU A 228 24.31 0.57 19.48
CA LEU A 228 23.41 0.62 20.61
C LEU A 228 23.63 -0.58 21.53
N PHE A 229 23.72 -0.31 22.81
CA PHE A 229 23.74 -1.33 23.86
C PHE A 229 22.69 -1.02 24.91
N THR A 230 21.97 -2.05 25.37
CA THR A 230 21.16 -1.91 26.57
C THR A 230 22.00 -2.08 27.83
N PRO A 231 21.68 -1.41 28.93
CA PRO A 231 22.40 -1.56 30.20
C PRO A 231 22.37 -3.00 30.73
N ALA A 232 21.29 -3.73 30.52
CA ALA A 232 21.20 -5.14 30.92
C ALA A 232 22.22 -6.02 30.20
N LEU A 233 22.42 -5.82 28.89
CA LEU A 233 23.39 -6.59 28.12
C LEU A 233 24.80 -6.36 28.65
N LEU A 234 25.20 -5.11 28.84
CA LEU A 234 26.53 -4.77 29.33
C LEU A 234 26.84 -5.28 30.76
N ARG A 235 25.79 -5.44 31.60
CA ARG A 235 25.94 -5.97 32.95
C ARG A 235 26.04 -7.50 33.04
N ASN A 236 25.44 -8.19 32.07
CA ASN A 236 25.30 -9.65 32.14
C ASN A 236 26.27 -10.40 31.22
N LEU A 237 26.83 -9.77 30.22
CA LEU A 237 27.79 -10.39 29.30
C LEU A 237 29.24 -10.12 29.73
N THR A 238 30.10 -11.11 29.51
CA THR A 238 31.55 -10.95 29.60
C THR A 238 32.08 -10.10 28.44
N ILE A 239 33.30 -9.63 28.55
CA ILE A 239 33.96 -8.84 27.49
C ILE A 239 34.01 -9.62 26.16
N GLU A 240 34.34 -10.92 26.24
CA GLU A 240 34.40 -11.79 25.06
C GLU A 240 33.04 -12.01 24.42
N GLU A 241 31.98 -12.10 25.21
CA GLU A 241 30.59 -12.19 24.71
C GLU A 241 30.13 -10.88 24.10
N VAL A 242 30.53 -9.74 24.65
CA VAL A 242 30.28 -8.41 24.06
C VAL A 242 31.00 -8.28 22.72
N ASP A 243 32.25 -8.72 22.61
CA ASP A 243 33.00 -8.75 21.35
C ASP A 243 32.31 -9.64 20.30
N ALA A 244 31.80 -10.82 20.70
CA ALA A 244 31.09 -11.70 19.79
C ALA A 244 29.75 -11.10 19.31
N VAL A 245 29.00 -10.44 20.20
CA VAL A 245 27.79 -9.69 19.81
C VAL A 245 28.16 -8.53 18.88
N MET A 246 29.23 -7.79 19.17
CA MET A 246 29.72 -6.72 18.27
C MET A 246 30.13 -7.26 16.92
N ALA A 247 30.82 -8.40 16.85
CA ALA A 247 31.18 -9.05 15.60
C ALA A 247 29.94 -9.44 14.80
N HIS A 248 28.86 -9.92 15.45
CA HIS A 248 27.58 -10.19 14.84
C HIS A 248 26.97 -8.90 14.22
N GLU A 249 26.88 -7.81 14.99
CA GLU A 249 26.34 -6.52 14.52
C GLU A 249 27.16 -5.93 13.36
N ILE A 250 28.50 -6.06 13.41
CA ILE A 250 29.39 -5.69 12.31
C ILE A 250 29.12 -6.52 11.06
N GLY A 251 28.72 -7.78 11.23
CA GLY A 251 28.31 -8.67 10.14
C GLY A 251 27.13 -8.09 9.34
N HIS A 252 26.13 -7.52 10.00
CA HIS A 252 25.04 -6.84 9.33
C HIS A 252 25.51 -5.66 8.47
N VAL A 253 26.43 -4.86 8.98
CA VAL A 253 26.98 -3.69 8.27
C VAL A 253 27.83 -4.12 7.08
N LYS A 254 28.78 -5.06 7.27
CA LYS A 254 29.71 -5.50 6.23
C LYS A 254 29.01 -6.23 5.07
N ARG A 255 27.86 -6.84 5.33
CA ARG A 255 27.07 -7.56 4.32
C ARG A 255 25.90 -6.72 3.77
N TYR A 256 25.83 -5.45 4.12
CA TYR A 256 24.83 -4.52 3.60
C TYR A 256 23.37 -4.94 3.92
N HIS A 257 23.13 -5.65 5.03
CA HIS A 257 21.79 -6.15 5.36
C HIS A 257 20.76 -5.02 5.51
N LEU A 258 21.16 -3.85 6.08
CA LEU A 258 20.29 -2.70 6.21
C LEU A 258 19.83 -2.15 4.84
N GLN A 259 20.74 -2.09 3.87
CA GLN A 259 20.44 -1.67 2.51
C GLN A 259 19.52 -2.69 1.82
N LEU A 260 19.79 -3.97 2.01
CA LEU A 260 18.96 -5.04 1.47
C LEU A 260 17.55 -5.05 2.06
N TYR A 261 17.36 -4.70 3.34
CA TYR A 261 16.02 -4.51 3.90
C TYR A 261 15.25 -3.40 3.19
N ILE A 262 15.90 -2.30 2.82
CA ILE A 262 15.26 -1.24 2.03
C ILE A 262 14.85 -1.75 0.65
N VAL A 263 15.74 -2.50 -0.03
CA VAL A 263 15.42 -3.12 -1.34
C VAL A 263 14.23 -4.07 -1.22
N LEU A 264 14.16 -4.86 -0.15
CA LEU A 264 13.03 -5.74 0.10
C LEU A 264 11.73 -4.95 0.35
N LEU A 265 11.77 -3.86 1.13
CA LEU A 265 10.59 -3.03 1.38
C LEU A 265 10.09 -2.32 0.13
N LEU A 266 10.99 -1.71 -0.65
CA LEU A 266 10.64 -1.08 -1.93
C LEU A 266 10.16 -2.10 -2.96
N GLY A 267 10.77 -3.28 -2.97
CA GLY A 267 10.36 -4.37 -3.85
C GLY A 267 8.96 -4.89 -3.51
N PHE A 268 8.56 -4.90 -2.23
CA PHE A 268 7.18 -5.19 -1.86
C PHE A 268 6.20 -4.20 -2.50
N SER A 269 6.50 -2.90 -2.49
CA SER A 269 5.63 -1.88 -3.10
C SER A 269 5.41 -2.15 -4.58
N LEU A 270 6.48 -2.52 -5.30
CA LEU A 270 6.39 -2.86 -6.73
C LEU A 270 5.55 -4.12 -6.99
N ILE A 271 5.77 -5.17 -6.20
CA ILE A 271 4.99 -6.42 -6.29
C ILE A 271 3.52 -6.17 -5.92
N ALA A 272 3.27 -5.38 -4.88
CA ALA A 272 1.92 -5.02 -4.45
C ALA A 272 1.18 -4.21 -5.50
N GLN A 273 1.85 -3.29 -6.18
CA GLN A 273 1.28 -2.52 -7.27
C GLN A 273 0.84 -3.43 -8.42
N LEU A 274 1.71 -4.30 -8.94
CA LEU A 274 1.35 -5.26 -9.99
C LEU A 274 0.23 -6.19 -9.52
N GLY A 275 0.36 -6.74 -8.31
CA GLY A 275 -0.65 -7.62 -7.73
C GLY A 275 -2.02 -6.96 -7.60
N SER A 276 -2.07 -5.70 -7.14
CA SER A 276 -3.30 -4.92 -7.05
C SER A 276 -3.92 -4.66 -8.42
N TYR A 277 -3.11 -4.29 -9.42
CA TYR A 277 -3.59 -4.08 -10.79
C TYR A 277 -4.22 -5.35 -11.38
N LEU A 278 -3.52 -6.47 -11.31
CA LEU A 278 -4.02 -7.75 -11.83
C LEU A 278 -5.25 -8.22 -11.07
N PHE A 279 -5.25 -8.09 -9.75
CA PHE A 279 -6.39 -8.45 -8.91
C PHE A 279 -7.62 -7.61 -9.24
N MET A 280 -7.47 -6.29 -9.34
CA MET A 280 -8.56 -5.37 -9.72
C MET A 280 -9.11 -5.70 -11.11
N TYR A 281 -8.23 -5.95 -12.07
CA TYR A 281 -8.65 -6.34 -13.42
C TYR A 281 -9.49 -7.63 -13.43
N VAL A 282 -9.02 -8.67 -12.74
CA VAL A 282 -9.77 -9.94 -12.62
C VAL A 282 -11.09 -9.74 -11.89
N LEU A 283 -11.07 -8.95 -10.79
CA LEU A 283 -12.25 -8.68 -9.99
C LEU A 283 -13.35 -7.94 -10.78
N LEU A 284 -12.98 -6.87 -11.48
CA LEU A 284 -13.90 -6.06 -12.29
C LEU A 284 -14.45 -6.81 -13.52
N LYS A 285 -13.79 -7.88 -13.96
CA LYS A 285 -14.30 -8.79 -14.99
C LYS A 285 -15.21 -9.90 -14.46
N SER A 286 -15.24 -10.10 -13.13
CA SER A 286 -15.93 -11.23 -12.52
C SER A 286 -17.42 -10.92 -12.25
N ASP A 287 -18.31 -11.71 -12.81
CA ASP A 287 -19.75 -11.62 -12.50
C ASP A 287 -20.04 -11.87 -11.02
N HIS A 288 -19.25 -12.73 -10.35
CA HIS A 288 -19.38 -13.00 -8.93
C HIS A 288 -19.14 -11.77 -8.05
N PHE A 289 -18.26 -10.87 -8.48
CA PHE A 289 -18.04 -9.61 -7.77
C PHE A 289 -19.30 -8.74 -7.76
N TYR A 290 -19.96 -8.60 -8.89
CA TYR A 290 -21.18 -7.80 -9.02
C TYR A 290 -22.36 -8.46 -8.30
N GLN A 291 -22.48 -9.80 -8.36
CA GLN A 291 -23.46 -10.56 -7.59
C GLN A 291 -23.26 -10.38 -6.08
N LEU A 292 -22.02 -10.41 -5.60
CA LEU A 292 -21.66 -10.14 -4.20
C LEU A 292 -22.05 -8.72 -3.79
N SER A 293 -21.75 -7.73 -4.63
CA SER A 293 -22.12 -6.34 -4.39
C SER A 293 -23.65 -6.17 -4.27
N ALA A 294 -24.40 -6.77 -5.19
CA ALA A 294 -25.86 -6.77 -5.16
C ALA A 294 -26.40 -7.49 -3.92
N PHE A 295 -25.85 -8.65 -3.55
CA PHE A 295 -26.25 -9.41 -2.36
C PHE A 295 -26.02 -8.62 -1.06
N LEU A 296 -24.90 -7.90 -0.96
CA LEU A 296 -24.59 -7.08 0.21
C LEU A 296 -25.41 -5.78 0.29
N GLY A 297 -26.14 -5.41 -0.77
CA GLY A 297 -26.91 -4.16 -0.84
C GLY A 297 -26.04 -2.91 -0.68
N LYS A 298 -24.75 -2.99 -0.96
CA LYS A 298 -23.79 -1.90 -0.84
C LYS A 298 -23.41 -1.36 -2.22
N LYS A 299 -22.98 -0.08 -2.26
CA LYS A 299 -22.41 0.49 -3.49
C LYS A 299 -21.19 -0.34 -3.91
N THR A 300 -21.11 -0.62 -5.20
CA THR A 300 -20.03 -1.44 -5.79
C THR A 300 -18.63 -0.97 -5.36
N ASP A 301 -18.43 0.36 -5.28
CA ASP A 301 -17.15 0.94 -4.85
C ASP A 301 -16.74 0.56 -3.43
N VAL A 302 -17.70 0.50 -2.50
CA VAL A 302 -17.45 0.10 -1.10
C VAL A 302 -17.00 -1.36 -1.04
N VAL A 303 -17.69 -2.24 -1.78
CA VAL A 303 -17.32 -3.66 -1.86
C VAL A 303 -15.95 -3.83 -2.53
N LEU A 304 -15.69 -3.05 -3.58
CA LEU A 304 -14.41 -3.03 -4.30
C LEU A 304 -13.24 -2.66 -3.37
N ILE A 305 -13.38 -1.56 -2.62
CA ILE A 305 -12.37 -1.10 -1.66
C ILE A 305 -12.13 -2.16 -0.59
N PHE A 306 -13.20 -2.73 -0.02
CA PHE A 306 -13.08 -3.76 1.01
C PHE A 306 -12.34 -5.01 0.51
N VAL A 307 -12.77 -5.57 -0.62
CA VAL A 307 -12.18 -6.80 -1.18
C VAL A 307 -10.73 -6.56 -1.60
N SER A 308 -10.43 -5.40 -2.21
CA SER A 308 -9.07 -5.05 -2.62
C SER A 308 -8.13 -4.84 -1.43
N THR A 309 -8.62 -4.16 -0.38
CA THR A 309 -7.85 -3.95 0.86
C THR A 309 -7.57 -5.29 1.54
N PHE A 310 -8.54 -6.20 1.58
CA PHE A 310 -8.36 -7.52 2.16
C PHE A 310 -7.34 -8.36 1.37
N ALA A 311 -7.41 -8.34 0.04
CA ALA A 311 -6.43 -9.02 -0.81
C ALA A 311 -5.01 -8.46 -0.62
N LEU A 312 -4.87 -7.13 -0.54
CA LEU A 312 -3.59 -6.48 -0.27
C LEU A 312 -3.03 -6.84 1.11
N LEU A 313 -3.90 -6.93 2.13
CA LEU A 313 -3.50 -7.36 3.47
C LEU A 313 -3.00 -8.81 3.48
N LEU A 314 -3.66 -9.71 2.76
CA LEU A 314 -3.20 -11.09 2.61
C LEU A 314 -1.84 -11.15 1.89
N LEU A 315 -1.66 -10.38 0.83
CA LEU A 315 -0.38 -10.27 0.12
C LEU A 315 0.72 -9.73 1.04
N LEU A 316 0.42 -8.71 1.86
CA LEU A 316 1.33 -8.16 2.86
C LEU A 316 1.77 -9.21 3.86
N ILE A 317 0.81 -9.93 4.46
CA ILE A 317 1.08 -11.00 5.44
C ILE A 317 1.93 -12.10 4.80
N PHE A 318 1.57 -12.54 3.59
CA PHE A 318 2.33 -13.55 2.86
C PHE A 318 3.76 -13.10 2.58
N TYR A 319 3.93 -11.88 2.05
CA TYR A 319 5.23 -11.33 1.74
C TYR A 319 6.14 -11.23 2.98
N PHE A 320 5.63 -10.61 4.06
CA PHE A 320 6.43 -10.44 5.28
C PHE A 320 6.72 -11.77 5.97
N ARG A 321 5.77 -12.71 5.97
CA ARG A 321 5.96 -14.02 6.62
C ARG A 321 6.94 -14.92 5.87
N PHE A 322 6.86 -14.94 4.54
CA PHE A 322 7.60 -15.90 3.72
C PHE A 322 8.82 -15.28 3.04
N VAL A 323 8.67 -14.16 2.32
CA VAL A 323 9.77 -13.55 1.56
C VAL A 323 10.69 -12.75 2.49
N PHE A 324 10.15 -11.71 3.12
CA PHE A 324 10.92 -10.84 4.00
C PHE A 324 11.50 -11.61 5.19
N GLY A 325 10.67 -12.44 5.86
CA GLY A 325 11.10 -13.30 6.96
C GLY A 325 12.16 -14.33 6.56
N PHE A 326 12.13 -14.85 5.32
CA PHE A 326 13.20 -15.71 4.81
C PHE A 326 14.54 -14.96 4.79
N PHE A 327 14.58 -13.76 4.23
CA PHE A 327 15.80 -12.97 4.15
C PHE A 327 16.27 -12.55 5.55
N MET A 328 15.38 -12.06 6.41
CA MET A 328 15.74 -11.67 7.78
C MET A 328 16.43 -12.82 8.51
N ARG A 329 15.80 -13.97 8.57
CA ARG A 329 16.37 -15.15 9.25
C ARG A 329 17.72 -15.59 8.67
N ASN A 330 17.90 -15.53 7.36
CA ASN A 330 19.16 -15.92 6.74
C ASN A 330 20.25 -14.84 6.88
N PHE A 331 19.89 -13.56 6.95
CA PHE A 331 20.82 -12.47 7.29
C PHE A 331 21.34 -12.57 8.73
N GLU A 332 20.48 -12.98 9.68
CA GLU A 332 20.89 -13.30 11.04
C GLU A 332 21.97 -14.40 11.05
N ARG A 333 21.75 -15.50 10.31
CA ARG A 333 22.79 -16.53 10.16
C ARG A 333 24.07 -16.01 9.51
N GLN A 334 23.99 -15.12 8.54
CA GLN A 334 25.16 -14.51 7.94
C GLN A 334 25.93 -13.62 8.93
N ALA A 335 25.23 -12.94 9.84
CA ALA A 335 25.84 -12.16 10.91
C ALA A 335 26.49 -13.08 11.97
N ASP A 336 25.83 -14.18 12.33
CA ASP A 336 26.41 -15.22 13.21
C ASP A 336 27.69 -15.82 12.62
N LEU A 337 27.68 -16.11 11.30
CA LEU A 337 28.86 -16.61 10.60
C LEU A 337 29.97 -15.57 10.53
N HIS A 338 29.63 -14.28 10.48
CA HIS A 338 30.63 -13.22 10.56
C HIS A 338 31.28 -13.17 11.94
N ALA A 339 30.49 -13.35 13.02
CA ALA A 339 31.03 -13.46 14.37
C ALA A 339 31.97 -14.67 14.49
N LEU A 340 31.53 -15.86 14.04
CA LEU A 340 32.39 -17.06 14.01
C LEU A 340 33.71 -16.83 13.27
N THR A 341 33.66 -16.30 12.06
CA THR A 341 34.86 -16.13 11.22
C THR A 341 35.80 -15.03 11.70
N SER A 342 35.28 -13.94 12.30
CA SER A 342 36.06 -12.82 12.80
C SER A 342 36.69 -13.07 14.17
N MET A 343 36.05 -13.92 15.00
CA MET A 343 36.54 -14.30 16.32
C MET A 343 37.35 -15.61 16.30
N GLY A 344 37.29 -16.39 15.21
CA GLY A 344 37.92 -17.70 15.10
C GLY A 344 37.22 -18.82 15.89
N SER A 345 36.18 -18.51 16.65
CA SER A 345 35.40 -19.44 17.45
C SER A 345 33.94 -19.04 17.56
N SER A 346 33.02 -20.01 17.59
CA SER A 346 31.60 -19.74 17.82
C SER A 346 31.25 -19.63 19.32
N GLN A 347 32.16 -19.95 20.23
CA GLN A 347 31.83 -20.09 21.65
C GLN A 347 31.31 -18.78 22.28
N GLY A 348 31.93 -17.64 21.94
CA GLY A 348 31.51 -16.33 22.47
C GLY A 348 30.08 -15.97 22.07
N ILE A 349 29.72 -16.15 20.79
CA ILE A 349 28.35 -15.86 20.33
C ILE A 349 27.32 -16.88 20.84
N ILE A 350 27.70 -18.17 20.97
CA ILE A 350 26.85 -19.21 21.55
C ILE A 350 26.55 -18.89 23.02
N ASN A 351 27.55 -18.54 23.81
CA ASN A 351 27.38 -18.20 25.22
C ASN A 351 26.49 -16.96 25.39
N ALA A 352 26.69 -15.93 24.56
CA ALA A 352 25.85 -14.73 24.55
C ALA A 352 24.38 -15.09 24.24
N LEU A 353 24.14 -15.91 23.21
CA LEU A 353 22.80 -16.34 22.80
C LEU A 353 22.10 -17.16 23.91
N GLU A 354 22.81 -18.10 24.55
CA GLU A 354 22.24 -18.90 25.64
C GLU A 354 21.93 -18.06 26.89
N LYS A 355 22.78 -17.06 27.21
CA LYS A 355 22.49 -16.12 28.30
C LYS A 355 21.27 -15.25 28.00
N VAL A 356 21.18 -14.73 26.77
CA VAL A 356 20.00 -13.96 26.32
C VAL A 356 18.75 -14.83 26.41
N ALA A 357 18.80 -16.08 25.95
CA ALA A 357 17.69 -17.02 26.05
C ALA A 357 17.19 -17.20 27.47
N TRP A 358 18.10 -17.45 28.37
CA TRP A 358 17.79 -17.72 29.78
C TRP A 358 17.24 -16.47 30.50
N LEU A 359 17.93 -15.35 30.39
CA LEU A 359 17.57 -14.09 31.05
C LEU A 359 16.30 -13.43 30.48
N SER A 360 15.93 -13.74 29.24
CA SER A 360 14.70 -13.26 28.61
C SER A 360 13.47 -14.14 28.87
N GLY A 361 13.51 -15.04 29.85
CA GLY A 361 12.39 -15.91 30.22
C GLY A 361 12.40 -17.28 29.55
N ASN A 362 13.59 -17.84 29.34
CA ASN A 362 13.81 -19.17 28.76
C ASN A 362 13.22 -19.34 27.34
N ILE A 363 13.52 -18.40 26.46
CA ILE A 363 12.98 -18.34 25.09
C ILE A 363 13.78 -19.19 24.08
N ARG A 364 14.67 -20.09 24.54
CA ARG A 364 15.63 -20.84 23.72
C ARG A 364 14.98 -21.56 22.53
N GLU A 365 13.84 -22.18 22.76
CA GLU A 365 13.11 -22.99 21.76
C GLU A 365 11.99 -22.19 21.04
N LEU A 366 11.77 -20.92 21.40
CA LEU A 366 10.69 -20.15 20.83
C LEU A 366 11.02 -19.71 19.40
N PRO A 367 10.21 -20.12 18.40
CA PRO A 367 10.39 -19.64 17.04
C PRO A 367 9.93 -18.19 16.90
N SER A 368 10.62 -17.44 16.07
CA SER A 368 10.22 -16.10 15.66
C SER A 368 10.03 -16.04 14.15
N TRP A 369 9.17 -15.14 13.67
CA TRP A 369 8.99 -14.96 12.23
C TRP A 369 10.22 -14.31 11.57
N HIS A 370 11.01 -13.57 12.32
CA HIS A 370 12.18 -12.81 11.85
C HIS A 370 13.53 -13.36 12.30
N HIS A 371 13.59 -14.22 13.33
CA HIS A 371 14.81 -14.92 13.76
C HIS A 371 14.58 -16.43 13.76
N PHE A 372 15.62 -17.20 13.50
CA PHE A 372 15.64 -18.60 13.89
C PHE A 372 15.65 -18.71 15.43
N GLY A 373 15.07 -19.75 15.98
CA GLY A 373 15.18 -20.03 17.41
C GLY A 373 16.64 -20.10 17.85
N ILE A 374 16.92 -19.71 19.09
CA ILE A 374 18.29 -19.69 19.61
C ILE A 374 18.92 -21.07 19.52
N ALA A 375 18.19 -22.13 19.87
CA ALA A 375 18.66 -23.51 19.72
C ALA A 375 19.09 -23.84 18.28
N GLU A 376 18.32 -23.40 17.30
CA GLU A 376 18.61 -23.62 15.87
C GLU A 376 19.86 -22.84 15.41
N ARG A 377 20.05 -21.60 15.89
CA ARG A 377 21.25 -20.79 15.63
C ARG A 377 22.50 -21.46 16.23
N VAL A 378 22.42 -21.89 17.48
CA VAL A 378 23.52 -22.60 18.17
C VAL A 378 23.87 -23.89 17.43
N ALA A 379 22.89 -24.71 17.08
CA ALA A 379 23.13 -25.95 16.31
C ALA A 379 23.76 -25.67 14.93
N PHE A 380 23.38 -24.57 14.27
CA PHE A 380 23.95 -24.18 13.00
C PHE A 380 25.41 -23.71 13.16
N LEU A 381 25.71 -22.88 14.16
CA LEU A 381 27.07 -22.41 14.46
C LEU A 381 28.02 -23.56 14.75
N ASN A 382 27.59 -24.52 15.57
CA ASN A 382 28.38 -25.73 15.88
C ASN A 382 28.68 -26.55 14.62
N ARG A 383 27.71 -26.72 13.69
CA ARG A 383 27.97 -27.40 12.42
C ARG A 383 28.99 -26.65 11.56
N CYS A 384 28.88 -25.33 11.49
CA CYS A 384 29.77 -24.49 10.69
C CYS A 384 31.20 -24.44 11.26
N GLN A 385 31.35 -24.58 12.56
CA GLN A 385 32.68 -24.67 13.22
C GLN A 385 33.41 -25.98 12.88
N HIS A 386 32.66 -27.10 12.77
CA HIS A 386 33.23 -28.39 12.39
C HIS A 386 33.39 -28.57 10.89
N ASP A 387 32.51 -27.95 10.10
CA ASP A 387 32.52 -28.03 8.64
C ASP A 387 32.37 -26.63 8.03
N SER A 388 33.49 -26.00 7.66
CA SER A 388 33.55 -24.67 7.05
C SER A 388 32.89 -24.60 5.67
N SER A 389 32.67 -25.74 4.98
CA SER A 389 31.96 -25.77 3.68
C SER A 389 30.51 -25.30 3.81
N GLN A 390 29.90 -25.47 4.99
CA GLN A 390 28.54 -24.99 5.30
C GLN A 390 28.42 -23.47 5.19
N ILE A 391 29.50 -22.75 5.53
CA ILE A 391 29.55 -21.28 5.44
C ILE A 391 29.37 -20.83 3.98
N ALA A 392 30.19 -21.39 3.08
CA ALA A 392 30.13 -21.08 1.65
C ALA A 392 28.76 -21.49 1.03
N ARG A 393 28.23 -22.65 1.43
CA ARG A 393 26.93 -23.16 0.98
C ARG A 393 25.79 -22.21 1.41
N HIS A 394 25.83 -21.73 2.65
CA HIS A 394 24.85 -20.79 3.17
C HIS A 394 24.90 -19.45 2.43
N HIS A 395 26.08 -18.88 2.18
CA HIS A 395 26.23 -17.65 1.44
C HIS A 395 25.72 -17.77 -0.02
N ARG A 396 26.04 -18.87 -0.71
CA ARG A 396 25.52 -19.16 -2.06
C ARG A 396 24.00 -19.22 -2.09
N LYS A 397 23.38 -19.87 -1.10
CA LYS A 397 21.92 -19.93 -0.95
C LYS A 397 21.32 -18.52 -0.83
N VAL A 398 21.86 -17.66 0.03
CA VAL A 398 21.32 -16.31 0.25
C VAL A 398 21.50 -15.44 -0.97
N TYR A 399 22.69 -15.44 -1.58
CA TYR A 399 22.93 -14.64 -2.79
C TYR A 399 22.14 -15.15 -4.00
N GLY A 400 21.97 -16.46 -4.15
CA GLY A 400 21.10 -17.03 -5.18
C GLY A 400 19.64 -16.61 -5.01
N ALA A 401 19.14 -16.61 -3.77
CA ALA A 401 17.80 -16.12 -3.47
C ALA A 401 17.65 -14.61 -3.74
N LEU A 402 18.67 -13.79 -3.44
CA LEU A 402 18.68 -12.36 -3.76
C LEU A 402 18.66 -12.12 -5.28
N LEU A 403 19.46 -12.87 -6.03
CA LEU A 403 19.46 -12.78 -7.50
C LEU A 403 18.09 -13.13 -8.08
N LEU A 404 17.48 -14.22 -7.61
CA LEU A 404 16.12 -14.58 -8.00
C LEU A 404 15.12 -13.47 -7.65
N TYR A 405 15.22 -12.90 -6.46
CA TYR A 405 14.35 -11.80 -6.03
C TYR A 405 14.50 -10.57 -6.94
N ILE A 406 15.73 -10.16 -7.24
CA ILE A 406 16.00 -9.04 -8.16
C ILE A 406 15.45 -9.34 -9.56
N PHE A 407 15.64 -10.57 -10.05
CA PHE A 407 15.07 -10.98 -11.35
C PHE A 407 13.53 -10.86 -11.37
N VAL A 408 12.85 -11.30 -10.30
CA VAL A 408 11.40 -11.13 -10.14
C VAL A 408 11.01 -9.64 -10.13
N LEU A 409 11.77 -8.78 -9.41
CA LEU A 409 11.50 -7.33 -9.40
C LEU A 409 11.67 -6.69 -10.78
N CYS A 410 12.70 -7.07 -11.51
CA CYS A 410 12.91 -6.58 -12.88
C CYS A 410 11.75 -7.02 -13.80
N GLY A 411 11.33 -8.27 -13.69
CA GLY A 411 10.16 -8.77 -14.43
C GLY A 411 8.88 -8.06 -14.08
N THR A 412 8.65 -7.80 -12.78
CA THR A 412 7.49 -7.03 -12.29
C THR A 412 7.50 -5.60 -12.84
N GLY A 413 8.65 -4.92 -12.76
CA GLY A 413 8.80 -3.56 -13.28
C GLY A 413 8.62 -3.50 -14.80
N PHE A 414 9.15 -4.47 -15.54
CA PHE A 414 8.95 -4.58 -16.99
C PHE A 414 7.49 -4.80 -17.36
N THR A 415 6.78 -5.66 -16.61
CA THR A 415 5.35 -5.92 -16.83
C THR A 415 4.53 -4.65 -16.58
N LEU A 416 4.78 -3.94 -15.48
CA LEU A 416 4.12 -2.66 -15.19
C LEU A 416 4.39 -1.60 -16.26
N TRP A 417 5.63 -1.52 -16.75
CA TRP A 417 6.00 -0.57 -17.80
C TRP A 417 5.29 -0.85 -19.15
N LYS A 418 5.02 -2.12 -19.45
CA LYS A 418 4.31 -2.55 -20.68
C LYS A 418 2.80 -2.60 -20.52
N MET A 419 2.29 -2.41 -19.32
CA MET A 419 0.85 -2.51 -19.05
C MET A 419 0.12 -1.30 -19.64
N PRO A 420 -1.00 -1.52 -20.37
CA PRO A 420 -1.81 -0.41 -20.87
C PRO A 420 -2.39 0.44 -19.73
N ASP A 421 -2.33 1.77 -19.86
CA ASP A 421 -2.81 2.72 -18.85
C ASP A 421 -4.33 2.58 -18.62
N ASP A 422 -5.07 2.17 -19.64
CA ASP A 422 -6.54 2.05 -19.61
C ASP A 422 -7.05 0.64 -19.23
N LEU A 423 -6.15 -0.29 -18.84
CA LEU A 423 -6.53 -1.67 -18.54
C LEU A 423 -7.67 -1.79 -17.53
N LEU A 424 -7.60 -1.02 -16.44
CA LEU A 424 -8.64 -1.03 -15.40
C LEU A 424 -9.93 -0.35 -15.83
N GLN A 425 -9.86 0.61 -16.76
CA GLN A 425 -11.04 1.28 -17.29
C GLN A 425 -11.81 0.38 -18.27
N ARG A 426 -11.10 -0.50 -18.98
CA ARG A 426 -11.72 -1.45 -19.93
C ARG A 426 -12.52 -2.55 -19.25
N ALA A 427 -12.08 -3.04 -18.11
CA ALA A 427 -12.70 -4.20 -17.45
C ALA A 427 -14.18 -4.00 -17.07
N PRO A 428 -14.61 -2.87 -16.45
CA PRO A 428 -16.03 -2.60 -16.21
C PRO A 428 -16.85 -2.45 -17.49
N LEU A 429 -16.26 -1.86 -18.53
CA LEU A 429 -16.92 -1.69 -19.83
C LEU A 429 -17.15 -3.02 -20.54
N ASP A 430 -16.22 -3.98 -20.42
CA ASP A 430 -16.37 -5.34 -20.94
C ASP A 430 -17.52 -6.08 -20.21
N HIS A 431 -17.59 -5.94 -18.90
CA HIS A 431 -18.67 -6.50 -18.12
C HIS A 431 -20.04 -5.88 -18.49
N LEU A 432 -20.10 -4.56 -18.66
CA LEU A 432 -21.31 -3.86 -19.08
C LEU A 432 -21.77 -4.28 -20.47
N ALA A 433 -20.82 -4.43 -21.42
CA ALA A 433 -21.13 -4.96 -22.75
C ALA A 433 -21.72 -6.39 -22.69
N LYS A 434 -21.20 -7.24 -21.80
CA LYS A 434 -21.75 -8.57 -21.56
C LYS A 434 -23.18 -8.52 -21.04
N LEU A 435 -23.45 -7.68 -20.02
CA LEU A 435 -24.78 -7.49 -19.46
C LEU A 435 -25.80 -7.02 -20.52
N TYR A 436 -25.42 -6.06 -21.38
CA TYR A 436 -26.30 -5.60 -22.44
C TYR A 436 -26.60 -6.72 -23.46
N LYS A 437 -25.61 -7.55 -23.82
CA LYS A 437 -25.83 -8.71 -24.70
C LYS A 437 -26.75 -9.76 -24.07
N GLU A 438 -26.64 -10.01 -22.76
CA GLU A 438 -27.54 -10.89 -22.03
C GLU A 438 -28.97 -10.33 -22.03
N LYS A 439 -29.13 -9.00 -21.80
CA LYS A 439 -30.43 -8.33 -21.87
C LYS A 439 -31.05 -8.36 -23.27
N ILE A 440 -30.24 -8.24 -24.31
CA ILE A 440 -30.70 -8.42 -25.70
C ILE A 440 -31.22 -9.86 -25.91
N THR A 441 -30.57 -10.86 -25.34
CA THR A 441 -31.01 -12.27 -25.43
C THR A 441 -32.33 -12.50 -24.68
N GLU A 442 -32.51 -11.88 -23.51
CA GLU A 442 -33.76 -11.96 -22.72
C GLU A 442 -34.89 -11.16 -23.38
N GLN A 443 -34.62 -10.02 -23.98
CA GLN A 443 -35.58 -9.06 -24.53
C GLN A 443 -35.18 -8.62 -25.95
N PRO A 444 -35.20 -9.52 -26.96
CA PRO A 444 -34.65 -9.25 -28.29
C PRO A 444 -35.36 -8.15 -29.07
N ASN A 445 -36.61 -7.82 -28.70
CA ASN A 445 -37.41 -6.79 -29.34
C ASN A 445 -37.35 -5.43 -28.66
N ASN A 446 -36.45 -5.22 -27.68
CA ASN A 446 -36.31 -3.96 -26.99
C ASN A 446 -35.14 -3.15 -27.56
N ALA A 447 -35.44 -2.11 -28.35
CA ALA A 447 -34.45 -1.26 -29.00
C ALA A 447 -33.49 -0.56 -28.01
N LEU A 448 -33.89 -0.35 -26.76
CA LEU A 448 -33.07 0.30 -25.73
C LEU A 448 -31.75 -0.45 -25.48
N TRP A 449 -31.78 -1.79 -25.42
CA TRP A 449 -30.55 -2.56 -25.17
C TRP A 449 -29.56 -2.46 -26.32
N TYR A 450 -30.04 -2.39 -27.55
CA TYR A 450 -29.20 -2.17 -28.74
C TYR A 450 -28.63 -0.74 -28.76
N GLN A 451 -29.41 0.26 -28.35
CA GLN A 451 -28.91 1.63 -28.18
C GLN A 451 -27.78 1.68 -27.16
N LEU A 452 -28.01 1.17 -25.94
CA LEU A 452 -27.01 1.20 -24.85
C LEU A 452 -25.74 0.43 -25.22
N LEU A 453 -25.86 -0.68 -25.94
CA LEU A 453 -24.69 -1.43 -26.45
C LEU A 453 -23.95 -0.62 -27.52
N GLY A 454 -24.68 0.02 -28.45
CA GLY A 454 -24.11 0.90 -29.46
C GLY A 454 -23.39 2.10 -28.85
N ASP A 455 -23.99 2.76 -27.84
CA ASP A 455 -23.40 3.89 -27.13
C ASP A 455 -22.06 3.50 -26.46
N LEU A 456 -22.05 2.32 -25.81
CA LEU A 456 -20.84 1.76 -25.19
C LEU A 456 -19.75 1.45 -26.21
N GLN A 457 -20.12 0.86 -27.36
CA GLN A 457 -19.20 0.52 -28.45
C GLN A 457 -18.65 1.77 -29.14
N GLN A 458 -19.48 2.79 -29.38
CA GLN A 458 -19.09 4.10 -29.90
C GLN A 458 -18.07 4.78 -28.98
N GLY A 459 -18.34 4.85 -27.66
CA GLY A 459 -17.41 5.42 -26.68
C GLY A 459 -16.06 4.72 -26.64
N ARG A 460 -16.02 3.45 -27.05
CA ARG A 460 -14.78 2.62 -27.18
C ARG A 460 -14.17 2.68 -28.59
N ARG A 461 -14.74 3.47 -29.51
CA ARG A 461 -14.33 3.57 -30.93
C ARG A 461 -14.46 2.25 -31.72
N PHE A 462 -15.32 1.36 -31.27
CA PHE A 462 -15.67 0.13 -31.99
C PHE A 462 -16.79 0.45 -32.99
N TYR A 463 -16.44 1.24 -34.02
CA TYR A 463 -17.44 1.85 -34.92
C TYR A 463 -18.26 0.82 -35.71
N ALA A 464 -17.65 -0.28 -36.15
CA ALA A 464 -18.36 -1.34 -36.87
C ALA A 464 -19.46 -1.96 -36.02
N GLU A 465 -19.12 -2.34 -34.81
CA GLU A 465 -20.04 -2.96 -33.86
C GLU A 465 -21.11 -1.97 -33.40
N ALA A 466 -20.75 -0.70 -33.21
CA ALA A 466 -21.70 0.35 -32.82
C ALA A 466 -22.74 0.59 -33.92
N VAL A 467 -22.31 0.71 -35.17
CA VAL A 467 -23.22 0.85 -36.33
C VAL A 467 -24.15 -0.36 -36.42
N GLU A 468 -23.63 -1.59 -36.31
CA GLU A 468 -24.46 -2.81 -36.32
C GLU A 468 -25.50 -2.81 -35.21
N SER A 469 -25.10 -2.40 -33.97
CA SER A 469 -26.01 -2.32 -32.83
C SER A 469 -27.10 -1.27 -33.05
N TYR A 470 -26.75 -0.08 -33.54
CA TYR A 470 -27.73 0.96 -33.82
C TYR A 470 -28.67 0.55 -34.98
N GLU A 471 -28.18 -0.06 -36.05
CA GLU A 471 -29.01 -0.52 -37.14
C GLU A 471 -30.04 -1.58 -36.68
N LYS A 472 -29.60 -2.55 -35.83
CA LYS A 472 -30.53 -3.49 -35.20
C LYS A 472 -31.58 -2.80 -34.32
N GLY A 473 -31.18 -1.77 -33.57
CA GLY A 473 -32.10 -0.96 -32.79
C GLY A 473 -33.13 -0.21 -33.67
N LEU A 474 -32.70 0.32 -34.83
CA LEU A 474 -33.58 1.00 -35.79
C LEU A 474 -34.53 0.04 -36.53
N LEU A 475 -34.13 -1.22 -36.75
CA LEU A 475 -35.06 -2.25 -37.27
C LEU A 475 -36.25 -2.47 -36.33
N LEU A 476 -36.04 -2.36 -35.01
CA LEU A 476 -37.08 -2.50 -33.98
C LEU A 476 -37.85 -1.20 -33.74
N SER A 477 -37.21 -0.05 -33.88
CA SER A 477 -37.79 1.28 -33.66
C SER A 477 -37.24 2.27 -34.68
N PRO A 478 -37.80 2.33 -35.91
CA PRO A 478 -37.24 3.13 -37.01
C PRO A 478 -37.20 4.64 -36.78
N GLY A 479 -38.04 5.12 -35.87
CA GLY A 479 -38.12 6.57 -35.53
C GLY A 479 -37.44 6.91 -34.20
N HIS A 480 -36.60 6.06 -33.61
CA HIS A 480 -35.98 6.29 -32.32
C HIS A 480 -34.94 7.41 -32.39
N PRO A 481 -35.22 8.63 -31.81
CA PRO A 481 -34.42 9.82 -32.08
C PRO A 481 -32.97 9.69 -31.62
N GLU A 482 -32.70 9.08 -30.46
CA GLU A 482 -31.35 8.94 -29.93
C GLU A 482 -30.49 8.00 -30.78
N ILE A 483 -31.08 6.87 -31.22
CA ILE A 483 -30.34 5.92 -32.08
C ILE A 483 -30.02 6.56 -33.45
N LEU A 484 -31.00 7.26 -34.05
CA LEU A 484 -30.79 7.98 -35.29
C LEU A 484 -29.69 9.05 -35.15
N ASN A 485 -29.72 9.82 -34.05
CA ASN A 485 -28.74 10.81 -33.74
C ASN A 485 -27.33 10.23 -33.59
N ASN A 486 -27.20 9.18 -32.76
CA ASN A 486 -25.90 8.58 -32.43
C ASN A 486 -25.28 7.88 -33.65
N LEU A 487 -26.12 7.25 -34.49
CA LEU A 487 -25.65 6.71 -35.75
C LEU A 487 -25.21 7.84 -36.72
N ALA A 488 -26.00 8.94 -36.81
CA ALA A 488 -25.61 10.10 -37.62
C ALA A 488 -24.28 10.69 -37.13
N TRP A 489 -24.08 10.77 -35.83
CA TRP A 489 -22.85 11.26 -35.22
C TRP A 489 -21.62 10.41 -35.63
N ILE A 490 -21.71 9.09 -35.57
CA ILE A 490 -20.63 8.21 -36.05
C ILE A 490 -20.33 8.49 -37.53
N LEU A 491 -21.36 8.58 -38.36
CA LEU A 491 -21.19 8.81 -39.80
C LEU A 491 -20.61 10.20 -40.15
N LEU A 492 -20.58 11.14 -39.19
CA LEU A 492 -19.98 12.47 -39.36
C LEU A 492 -18.57 12.58 -38.75
N THR A 493 -18.30 11.82 -37.68
CA THR A 493 -17.15 12.08 -36.79
C THR A 493 -16.20 10.90 -36.61
N ALA A 494 -16.50 9.72 -37.20
CA ALA A 494 -15.63 8.56 -37.07
C ALA A 494 -14.22 8.84 -37.60
N GLU A 495 -13.18 8.50 -36.81
CA GLU A 495 -11.78 8.62 -37.26
C GLU A 495 -11.46 7.67 -38.43
N ASP A 496 -12.16 6.56 -38.51
CA ASP A 496 -12.04 5.62 -39.64
C ASP A 496 -12.96 6.08 -40.78
N HIS A 497 -12.35 6.62 -41.81
CA HIS A 497 -13.04 7.14 -42.99
C HIS A 497 -13.99 6.13 -43.68
N ARG A 498 -13.85 4.83 -43.44
CA ARG A 498 -14.77 3.81 -43.97
C ARG A 498 -16.20 3.95 -43.43
N PHE A 499 -16.35 4.59 -42.25
CA PHE A 499 -17.65 4.83 -41.63
C PHE A 499 -18.19 6.24 -41.89
N VAL A 500 -17.46 7.11 -42.56
CA VAL A 500 -17.88 8.48 -42.83
C VAL A 500 -18.83 8.54 -44.03
N ASP A 501 -20.08 8.91 -43.80
CA ASP A 501 -21.11 9.11 -44.81
C ASP A 501 -21.99 10.33 -44.43
N PRO A 502 -21.56 11.55 -44.80
CA PRO A 502 -22.30 12.77 -44.47
C PRO A 502 -23.71 12.82 -45.07
N ALA A 503 -23.93 12.23 -46.25
CA ALA A 503 -25.24 12.24 -46.90
C ALA A 503 -26.26 11.41 -46.13
N ARG A 504 -25.88 10.17 -45.75
CA ARG A 504 -26.70 9.31 -44.89
C ARG A 504 -26.91 9.93 -43.50
N ALA A 505 -25.87 10.53 -42.92
CA ALA A 505 -25.95 11.20 -41.63
C ALA A 505 -26.98 12.33 -41.63
N LEU A 506 -27.02 13.15 -42.69
CA LEU A 506 -27.98 14.23 -42.81
C LEU A 506 -29.43 13.73 -42.88
N MET A 507 -29.69 12.62 -43.57
CA MET A 507 -31.02 12.01 -43.59
C MET A 507 -31.44 11.54 -42.18
N LEU A 508 -30.56 10.86 -41.47
CA LEU A 508 -30.82 10.35 -40.11
C LEU A 508 -31.02 11.49 -39.11
N ALA A 509 -30.15 12.51 -39.12
CA ALA A 509 -30.22 13.65 -38.23
C ALA A 509 -31.52 14.50 -38.44
N ARG A 510 -31.97 14.63 -39.67
CA ARG A 510 -33.26 15.30 -39.98
C ARG A 510 -34.45 14.56 -39.37
N VAL A 511 -34.48 13.22 -39.46
CA VAL A 511 -35.53 12.39 -38.86
C VAL A 511 -35.46 12.49 -37.36
N ALA A 512 -34.26 12.39 -36.76
CA ALA A 512 -34.06 12.52 -35.32
C ALA A 512 -34.56 13.87 -34.79
N ALA A 513 -34.18 14.97 -35.44
CA ALA A 513 -34.60 16.33 -35.04
C ALA A 513 -36.10 16.57 -35.21
N ALA A 514 -36.73 15.99 -36.23
CA ALA A 514 -38.18 16.03 -36.39
C ALA A 514 -38.94 15.27 -35.30
N ALA A 515 -38.36 14.13 -34.83
CA ALA A 515 -38.96 13.34 -33.76
C ALA A 515 -38.74 13.97 -32.36
N LYS A 516 -37.53 14.55 -32.12
CA LYS A 516 -37.14 15.14 -30.82
C LYS A 516 -36.14 16.29 -31.06
N PRO A 517 -36.61 17.56 -31.04
CA PRO A 517 -35.73 18.72 -31.29
C PRO A 517 -34.93 19.10 -30.00
N ALA A 518 -34.14 18.16 -29.47
CA ALA A 518 -33.25 18.40 -28.33
C ALA A 518 -31.94 19.06 -28.79
N ALA A 519 -31.28 19.84 -27.93
CA ALA A 519 -30.08 20.61 -28.26
C ALA A 519 -28.98 19.76 -28.92
N HIS A 520 -28.63 18.61 -28.31
CA HIS A 520 -27.62 17.70 -28.85
C HIS A 520 -27.99 17.06 -30.20
N ILE A 521 -29.28 16.87 -30.45
CA ILE A 521 -29.76 16.33 -31.75
C ILE A 521 -29.73 17.43 -32.82
N LEU A 522 -30.07 18.66 -32.46
CA LEU A 522 -29.97 19.81 -33.36
C LEU A 522 -28.52 20.15 -33.69
N ASP A 523 -27.60 20.08 -32.74
CA ASP A 523 -26.14 20.22 -32.96
C ASP A 523 -25.62 19.18 -33.97
N THR A 524 -26.00 17.92 -33.81
CA THR A 524 -25.68 16.88 -34.80
C THR A 524 -26.27 17.20 -36.19
N LEU A 525 -27.49 17.73 -36.24
CA LEU A 525 -28.09 18.14 -37.49
C LEU A 525 -27.35 19.33 -38.13
N ALA A 526 -26.92 20.31 -37.34
CA ALA A 526 -26.11 21.41 -37.81
C ALA A 526 -24.78 20.95 -38.38
N LEU A 527 -24.09 20.06 -37.67
CA LEU A 527 -22.85 19.41 -38.15
C LEU A 527 -23.09 18.64 -39.46
N ALA A 528 -24.22 17.93 -39.59
CA ALA A 528 -24.57 17.19 -40.78
C ALA A 528 -24.84 18.14 -41.98
N TYR A 529 -25.50 19.26 -41.75
CA TYR A 529 -25.64 20.28 -42.79
C TYR A 529 -24.30 20.83 -43.25
N TRP A 530 -23.42 21.20 -42.31
CA TRP A 530 -22.10 21.73 -42.62
C TRP A 530 -21.24 20.75 -43.41
N ARG A 531 -21.18 19.48 -42.98
CA ARG A 531 -20.44 18.40 -43.67
C ARG A 531 -20.97 18.14 -45.12
N ASN A 532 -22.19 18.51 -45.41
CA ASN A 532 -22.79 18.41 -46.74
C ASN A 532 -22.74 19.74 -47.52
N GLY A 533 -21.99 20.76 -47.06
CA GLY A 533 -21.81 22.05 -47.75
C GLY A 533 -22.93 23.06 -47.53
N PHE A 534 -23.90 22.83 -46.65
CA PHE A 534 -25.02 23.73 -46.38
C PHE A 534 -24.72 24.62 -45.15
N SER A 535 -23.63 25.40 -45.22
CA SER A 535 -23.13 26.20 -44.08
C SER A 535 -24.17 27.20 -43.52
N GLU A 536 -24.99 27.84 -44.37
CA GLU A 536 -26.03 28.77 -43.90
C GLU A 536 -27.09 28.06 -43.02
N LYS A 537 -27.51 26.84 -43.44
CA LYS A 537 -28.46 26.04 -42.66
C LYS A 537 -27.85 25.55 -41.36
N ALA A 538 -26.57 25.14 -41.40
CA ALA A 538 -25.84 24.74 -40.20
C ALA A 538 -25.83 25.87 -39.16
N GLN A 539 -25.42 27.06 -39.55
CA GLN A 539 -25.42 28.23 -38.67
C GLN A 539 -26.82 28.60 -38.15
N GLN A 540 -27.86 28.50 -39.00
CA GLN A 540 -29.24 28.77 -38.58
C GLN A 540 -29.69 27.81 -37.47
N VAL A 541 -29.42 26.51 -37.63
CA VAL A 541 -29.77 25.48 -36.64
C VAL A 541 -28.97 25.69 -35.37
N GLU A 542 -27.64 25.96 -35.48
CA GLU A 542 -26.78 26.13 -34.32
C GLU A 542 -27.15 27.35 -33.47
N ARG A 543 -27.56 28.49 -34.11
CA ARG A 543 -28.12 29.63 -33.36
C ARG A 543 -29.39 29.26 -32.59
N GLN A 544 -30.21 28.33 -33.10
CA GLN A 544 -31.37 27.82 -32.40
C GLN A 544 -30.95 26.98 -31.17
N VAL A 545 -29.89 26.18 -31.32
CA VAL A 545 -29.32 25.39 -30.19
C VAL A 545 -28.84 26.29 -29.07
N ILE A 546 -28.08 27.36 -29.41
CA ILE A 546 -27.58 28.36 -28.44
C ILE A 546 -28.73 29.01 -27.65
N ALA A 547 -29.87 29.23 -28.30
CA ALA A 547 -31.04 29.83 -27.64
C ALA A 547 -31.76 28.83 -26.71
N THR A 548 -31.67 27.52 -26.95
CA THR A 548 -32.40 26.48 -26.20
C THR A 548 -31.59 25.88 -25.07
N ASP A 549 -30.24 25.91 -25.12
CA ASP A 549 -29.36 25.37 -24.11
C ASP A 549 -28.26 26.39 -23.70
N PRO A 550 -28.60 27.32 -22.79
CA PRO A 550 -27.66 28.38 -22.39
C PRO A 550 -26.51 27.86 -21.50
N GLU A 551 -26.64 26.66 -20.89
CA GLU A 551 -25.59 26.09 -20.02
C GLU A 551 -24.35 25.68 -20.83
N ASN A 552 -24.52 25.19 -22.04
CA ASN A 552 -23.44 24.74 -22.92
C ASN A 552 -23.12 25.78 -24.05
N ARG A 553 -23.52 27.02 -23.84
CA ARG A 553 -23.41 28.10 -24.82
C ARG A 553 -22.02 28.25 -25.44
N ALA A 554 -20.96 28.19 -24.64
CA ALA A 554 -19.59 28.37 -25.12
C ALA A 554 -19.19 27.30 -26.16
N TYR A 555 -19.59 26.05 -25.95
CA TYR A 555 -19.36 24.95 -26.89
C TYR A 555 -20.08 25.20 -28.22
N TYR A 556 -21.35 25.57 -28.19
CA TYR A 556 -22.13 25.81 -29.40
C TYR A 556 -21.69 27.08 -30.17
N GLU A 557 -21.18 28.10 -29.47
CA GLU A 557 -20.56 29.27 -30.12
C GLU A 557 -19.28 28.88 -30.87
N GLU A 558 -18.47 27.97 -30.34
CA GLU A 558 -17.31 27.40 -31.04
C GLU A 558 -17.73 26.61 -32.30
N GLN A 559 -18.79 25.79 -32.20
CA GLN A 559 -19.33 25.07 -33.36
C GLN A 559 -19.88 26.05 -34.42
N LEU A 560 -20.57 27.11 -34.00
CA LEU A 560 -21.09 28.12 -34.90
C LEU A 560 -19.96 28.85 -35.69
N GLU A 561 -18.84 29.15 -35.04
CA GLU A 561 -17.65 29.69 -35.68
C GLU A 561 -17.06 28.71 -36.70
N LYS A 562 -16.94 27.45 -36.35
CA LYS A 562 -16.51 26.37 -37.24
C LYS A 562 -17.39 26.27 -38.50
N PHE A 563 -18.71 26.38 -38.34
CA PHE A 563 -19.66 26.30 -39.46
C PHE A 563 -19.64 27.53 -40.37
N SER A 564 -18.93 28.58 -39.98
CA SER A 564 -18.70 29.77 -40.84
C SER A 564 -17.62 29.51 -41.89
N SER A 565 -16.82 28.47 -41.75
CA SER A 565 -15.79 28.06 -42.71
C SER A 565 -16.30 26.95 -43.66
N PRO A 566 -15.76 26.84 -44.90
CA PRO A 566 -16.12 25.71 -45.77
C PRO A 566 -15.82 24.35 -45.14
N ALA A 567 -16.73 23.40 -45.34
CA ALA A 567 -16.49 22.03 -44.89
C ALA A 567 -15.34 21.40 -45.70
N GLY A 568 -14.26 20.97 -45.04
CA GLY A 568 -13.21 20.18 -45.70
C GLY A 568 -11.79 20.72 -45.60
N VAL A 569 -11.46 21.51 -44.59
CA VAL A 569 -10.08 22.01 -44.31
C VAL A 569 -9.60 21.53 -42.96
N ASP A 570 -9.87 20.25 -42.57
CA ASP A 570 -9.20 19.60 -41.43
C ASP A 570 -8.83 18.16 -41.80
#